data_c6342794cbd7a557c998e63e10a0dc55
#
_entry.id   c6342794cbd7a557c998e63e10a0dc55
#
_cell.length_a   1.000
_cell.length_b   1.000
_cell.length_c   1.000
_cell.angle_alpha   90.00
_cell.angle_beta   90.00
_cell.angle_gamma   90.00
#
_symmetry.space_group_name_H-M   'P 1'
#
loop_
_entity.id
_entity.type
_entity.pdbx_description
1 polymer ?
#
loop_
_entity_poly.entity_id
_entity_poly.type
_entity_poly.pdbx_seq_one_letter_code
_entity_poly.pdbx_strand_id
1 'polypeptide(L)'
;MRRLLLVLAAIPLLGAASTSPQKIVFARVFPSPGQIGLYVAARDGSGERLLLSSPDADYDPVWSPDGASIVFTSDREGSADLFRVTPDGTGLERITDDPAYDDQAAFSPDGARLAFVTTRAGGTADIWILDLKTRRARPLTSGPGGDFRPAWSPDGQWIAFSSDRNSKLPFAHGRWEPLHLVDIYVVHPDGSGLKRLTEPGNFCGSPKFSTDSRRVIVYCMTSEQTLANRRPAPVPGNDTRLVSIDIATGDPTDLPAGPGVKMNPSPLPGGEIGYIRKDTAGEGAGIYYTNGTRGPKGDVRTASWSPDGGRVAYHKRVQVAPTTWKRMWSRNPKYELTLTGILPAFNPTGDRFVFTTRPAPGATLGAGVAIATPGTDTFEVIYQDKARNVLAPQWSPTGDRIVFGIGVFNAFFNGFNGLFLRPEDRAEGGAQLAILNKDGSGFREVTTGPNNNAFPSMAPDGKRIVYRTFGPEGDGLRIMNLETNTTTMLTRGYDNFPLWSPRGDLIMFSRLERGDYEIFTVKPDGTGVKRLTRARGNDAHQGWSPDGEYVVFASTRMGYKDEMTYTDAPQPYGELFVMRYDGTRVEQLTDNQWEEGTPAWQPSRR
;
A
#
# COMPACT_ATOMS: atom_id res chain seq x y z
N MET A 1 20.31 -52.38 56.65
CA MET A 1 19.38 -51.28 56.28
C MET A 1 20.23 -50.05 55.88
N ARG A 2 20.47 -49.88 54.61
CA ARG A 2 21.14 -48.67 54.06
C ARG A 2 20.08 -47.76 53.48
N ARG A 3 19.90 -46.57 54.02
CA ARG A 3 19.04 -45.53 53.52
C ARG A 3 19.73 -44.80 52.35
N LEU A 4 19.15 -44.88 51.19
CA LEU A 4 19.53 -44.06 50.02
C LEU A 4 18.92 -42.66 50.18
N LEU A 5 19.75 -41.64 50.27
CA LEU A 5 19.33 -40.25 50.15
C LEU A 5 19.30 -39.91 48.65
N LEU A 6 18.08 -39.61 48.11
CA LEU A 6 17.90 -38.96 46.81
C LEU A 6 18.14 -37.47 47.01
N VAL A 7 19.19 -36.95 46.40
CA VAL A 7 19.39 -35.50 46.23
C VAL A 7 18.67 -35.07 44.94
N LEU A 8 17.55 -34.40 45.06
CA LEU A 8 16.89 -33.70 43.96
C LEU A 8 17.69 -32.43 43.67
N ALA A 9 18.42 -32.42 42.56
CA ALA A 9 19.01 -31.20 42.01
C ALA A 9 17.88 -30.36 41.35
N ALA A 10 17.56 -29.22 41.94
CA ALA A 10 16.69 -28.22 41.33
C ALA A 10 17.45 -27.59 40.15
N ILE A 11 17.00 -27.87 38.93
CA ILE A 11 17.43 -27.15 37.74
C ILE A 11 16.72 -25.78 37.78
N PRO A 12 17.44 -24.65 37.80
CA PRO A 12 16.80 -23.36 37.67
C PRO A 12 16.22 -23.27 36.27
N LEU A 13 14.89 -23.16 36.14
CA LEU A 13 14.23 -22.65 34.94
C LEU A 13 14.76 -21.22 34.73
N LEU A 14 15.72 -21.08 33.84
CA LEU A 14 16.02 -19.79 33.22
C LEU A 14 14.76 -19.31 32.52
N GLY A 15 13.97 -18.50 33.21
CA GLY A 15 12.88 -17.76 32.63
C GLY A 15 13.45 -16.94 31.47
N ALA A 16 13.03 -17.24 30.25
CA ALA A 16 13.27 -16.37 29.10
C ALA A 16 12.76 -14.99 29.51
N ALA A 17 13.66 -14.04 29.72
CA ALA A 17 13.28 -12.64 29.91
C ALA A 17 12.47 -12.24 28.65
N SER A 18 11.22 -11.96 28.85
CA SER A 18 10.34 -11.37 27.82
C SER A 18 10.94 -10.01 27.47
N THR A 19 11.77 -9.99 26.43
CA THR A 19 12.23 -8.71 25.88
C THR A 19 11.02 -8.00 25.30
N SER A 20 10.74 -6.79 25.78
CA SER A 20 9.67 -5.95 25.22
C SER A 20 9.80 -5.88 23.71
N PRO A 21 8.69 -5.91 22.95
CA PRO A 21 8.73 -5.81 21.50
C PRO A 21 9.51 -4.59 21.03
N GLN A 22 10.29 -4.76 19.96
CA GLN A 22 10.94 -3.64 19.30
C GLN A 22 9.90 -2.82 18.54
N LYS A 23 9.95 -1.51 18.68
CA LYS A 23 8.93 -0.62 18.12
C LYS A 23 9.40 -0.03 16.81
N ILE A 24 8.52 -0.13 15.80
CA ILE A 24 8.72 0.42 14.46
C ILE A 24 7.51 1.30 14.15
N VAL A 25 7.77 2.53 13.73
CA VAL A 25 6.76 3.40 13.15
C VAL A 25 6.88 3.41 11.63
N PHE A 26 5.79 3.66 10.94
CA PHE A 26 5.79 3.73 9.48
C PHE A 26 4.67 4.63 8.98
N ALA A 27 4.75 5.04 7.73
CA ALA A 27 3.69 5.76 7.04
C ALA A 27 2.91 4.83 6.12
N ARG A 28 1.62 5.12 5.94
CA ARG A 28 0.77 4.51 4.93
C ARG A 28 0.25 5.60 4.00
N VAL A 29 0.29 5.34 2.70
CA VAL A 29 -0.19 6.33 1.73
C VAL A 29 -1.70 6.48 1.84
N PHE A 30 -2.42 5.37 1.95
CA PHE A 30 -3.87 5.28 2.11
C PHE A 30 -4.26 3.84 2.48
N PRO A 31 -5.29 3.62 3.30
CA PRO A 31 -6.05 4.61 4.06
C PRO A 31 -5.40 4.95 5.40
N SER A 32 -5.62 6.18 5.85
CA SER A 32 -5.45 6.50 7.26
C SER A 32 -6.63 5.92 8.06
N PRO A 33 -6.49 5.68 9.37
CA PRO A 33 -7.57 5.20 10.22
C PRO A 33 -8.84 6.03 10.08
N GLY A 34 -9.99 5.35 9.95
CA GLY A 34 -11.29 6.00 9.76
C GLY A 34 -11.52 6.63 8.38
N GLN A 35 -10.60 6.50 7.45
CA GLN A 35 -10.69 7.12 6.12
C GLN A 35 -11.49 6.29 5.12
N ILE A 36 -11.78 5.03 5.44
CA ILE A 36 -12.68 4.14 4.69
C ILE A 36 -13.82 3.72 5.60
N GLY A 37 -15.03 3.72 5.07
CA GLY A 37 -16.20 3.19 5.76
C GLY A 37 -17.09 2.39 4.82
N LEU A 38 -17.78 1.39 5.38
CA LEU A 38 -18.80 0.61 4.69
C LEU A 38 -20.15 1.31 4.75
N TYR A 39 -20.79 1.43 3.59
CA TYR A 39 -22.09 2.07 3.44
C TYR A 39 -23.10 1.14 2.79
N VAL A 40 -24.37 1.38 3.11
CA VAL A 40 -25.54 0.79 2.43
C VAL A 40 -26.48 1.92 2.03
N ALA A 41 -27.02 1.83 0.84
CA ALA A 41 -28.01 2.75 0.32
C ALA A 41 -29.06 2.02 -0.53
N ALA A 42 -30.17 2.66 -0.81
CA ALA A 42 -31.01 2.26 -1.92
C ALA A 42 -30.25 2.42 -3.25
N ARG A 43 -30.70 1.72 -4.27
CA ARG A 43 -30.08 1.73 -5.61
C ARG A 43 -29.88 3.14 -6.18
N ASP A 44 -30.79 4.06 -5.94
CA ASP A 44 -30.75 5.45 -6.38
C ASP A 44 -29.88 6.37 -5.48
N GLY A 45 -29.28 5.81 -4.45
CA GLY A 45 -28.46 6.52 -3.46
C GLY A 45 -29.26 7.11 -2.29
N SER A 46 -30.58 6.98 -2.28
CA SER A 46 -31.39 7.44 -1.16
C SER A 46 -31.14 6.56 0.09
N GLY A 47 -31.34 7.14 1.29
CA GLY A 47 -31.16 6.42 2.53
C GLY A 47 -29.71 5.94 2.79
N GLU A 48 -28.71 6.59 2.16
CA GLU A 48 -27.28 6.26 2.41
C GLU A 48 -26.99 6.35 3.89
N ARG A 49 -26.40 5.30 4.43
CA ARG A 49 -25.94 5.25 5.84
C ARG A 49 -24.67 4.43 6.00
N LEU A 50 -23.89 4.79 7.00
CA LEU A 50 -22.76 3.98 7.44
C LEU A 50 -23.30 2.64 7.98
N LEU A 51 -22.78 1.52 7.49
CA LEU A 51 -23.18 0.18 7.92
C LEU A 51 -22.60 -0.16 9.29
N LEU A 52 -21.30 0.13 9.46
CA LEU A 52 -20.57 -0.09 10.71
C LEU A 52 -19.79 1.16 11.08
N SER A 53 -19.78 1.50 12.36
CA SER A 53 -18.89 2.52 12.91
C SER A 53 -17.62 1.84 13.40
N SER A 54 -16.51 2.02 12.67
CA SER A 54 -15.21 1.46 13.03
C SER A 54 -14.11 2.46 12.67
N PRO A 55 -13.07 2.61 13.50
CA PRO A 55 -11.86 3.33 13.12
C PRO A 55 -10.97 2.53 12.16
N ASP A 56 -11.27 1.24 11.95
CA ASP A 56 -10.51 0.34 11.12
C ASP A 56 -10.93 0.43 9.65
N ALA A 57 -10.17 -0.16 8.75
CA ALA A 57 -10.54 -0.22 7.34
C ALA A 57 -11.54 -1.36 7.13
N ASP A 58 -12.78 -0.99 6.77
CA ASP A 58 -13.84 -1.92 6.37
C ASP A 58 -14.11 -1.71 4.87
N TYR A 59 -13.96 -2.75 4.04
CA TYR A 59 -14.01 -2.62 2.59
C TYR A 59 -14.46 -3.92 1.90
N ASP A 60 -14.59 -3.89 0.59
CA ASP A 60 -14.94 -5.00 -0.31
C ASP A 60 -16.20 -5.79 0.11
N PRO A 61 -17.37 -5.11 0.28
CA PRO A 61 -18.60 -5.77 0.69
C PRO A 61 -19.17 -6.65 -0.43
N VAL A 62 -19.77 -7.78 -0.04
CA VAL A 62 -20.56 -8.65 -0.91
C VAL A 62 -21.83 -9.12 -0.21
N TRP A 63 -22.99 -8.98 -0.88
CA TRP A 63 -24.24 -9.50 -0.39
C TRP A 63 -24.30 -11.02 -0.50
N SER A 64 -24.90 -11.66 0.51
CA SER A 64 -25.27 -13.07 0.43
C SER A 64 -26.41 -13.28 -0.59
N PRO A 65 -26.50 -14.47 -1.24
CA PRO A 65 -27.53 -14.75 -2.24
C PRO A 65 -28.97 -14.66 -1.72
N ASP A 66 -29.18 -14.85 -0.43
CA ASP A 66 -30.49 -14.69 0.24
C ASP A 66 -30.78 -13.25 0.70
N GLY A 67 -29.82 -12.33 0.55
CA GLY A 67 -29.93 -10.94 1.00
C GLY A 67 -29.94 -10.74 2.52
N ALA A 68 -29.67 -11.80 3.29
CA ALA A 68 -29.75 -11.75 4.76
C ALA A 68 -28.46 -11.20 5.42
N SER A 69 -27.35 -11.22 4.71
CA SER A 69 -26.06 -10.75 5.25
C SER A 69 -25.17 -10.09 4.18
N ILE A 70 -24.18 -9.38 4.67
CA ILE A 70 -23.09 -8.78 3.89
C ILE A 70 -21.78 -9.33 4.46
N VAL A 71 -20.93 -9.94 3.62
CA VAL A 71 -19.55 -10.28 3.95
C VAL A 71 -18.68 -9.14 3.48
N PHE A 72 -17.65 -8.78 4.24
CA PHE A 72 -16.73 -7.69 3.94
C PHE A 72 -15.36 -7.99 4.55
N THR A 73 -14.35 -7.27 4.13
CA THR A 73 -13.00 -7.35 4.67
C THR A 73 -12.77 -6.28 5.72
N SER A 74 -12.09 -6.64 6.80
CA SER A 74 -11.72 -5.71 7.87
C SER A 74 -10.36 -6.04 8.49
N ASP A 75 -9.61 -5.01 8.86
CA ASP A 75 -8.35 -5.12 9.60
C ASP A 75 -8.51 -4.94 11.13
N ARG A 76 -9.75 -5.01 11.65
CA ARG A 76 -10.07 -4.72 13.07
C ARG A 76 -9.45 -5.68 14.07
N GLU A 77 -9.19 -6.91 13.68
CA GLU A 77 -8.58 -7.95 14.54
C GLU A 77 -7.09 -8.17 14.19
N GLY A 78 -6.52 -7.32 13.33
CA GLY A 78 -5.10 -7.33 13.00
C GLY A 78 -4.82 -7.49 11.51
N SER A 79 -4.77 -8.70 10.97
CA SER A 79 -4.72 -8.94 9.53
C SER A 79 -6.05 -8.60 8.86
N ALA A 80 -6.03 -8.41 7.56
CA ALA A 80 -7.27 -8.34 6.79
C ALA A 80 -7.95 -9.70 6.81
N ASP A 81 -9.15 -9.76 7.39
CA ASP A 81 -9.98 -10.94 7.51
C ASP A 81 -11.40 -10.69 6.98
N LEU A 82 -12.09 -11.76 6.63
CA LEU A 82 -13.48 -11.71 6.24
C LEU A 82 -14.38 -11.67 7.46
N PHE A 83 -15.32 -10.73 7.46
CA PHE A 83 -16.37 -10.58 8.46
C PHE A 83 -17.74 -10.64 7.82
N ARG A 84 -18.75 -10.98 8.58
CA ARG A 84 -20.16 -10.98 8.19
C ARG A 84 -20.97 -10.08 9.12
N VAL A 85 -21.95 -9.40 8.55
CA VAL A 85 -22.88 -8.54 9.29
C VAL A 85 -24.25 -8.59 8.61
N THR A 86 -25.33 -8.35 9.36
CA THR A 86 -26.65 -8.15 8.76
C THR A 86 -26.75 -6.77 8.07
N PRO A 87 -27.66 -6.58 7.10
CA PRO A 87 -27.78 -5.31 6.38
C PRO A 87 -28.15 -4.10 7.25
N ASP A 88 -28.60 -4.31 8.49
CA ASP A 88 -28.86 -3.25 9.48
C ASP A 88 -27.63 -2.90 10.33
N GLY A 89 -26.53 -3.65 10.19
CA GLY A 89 -25.28 -3.42 10.92
C GLY A 89 -25.16 -4.21 12.23
N THR A 90 -26.07 -5.16 12.50
CA THR A 90 -26.02 -6.04 13.67
C THR A 90 -25.42 -7.41 13.34
N GLY A 91 -25.17 -8.24 14.35
CA GLY A 91 -24.73 -9.62 14.18
C GLY A 91 -23.33 -9.76 13.57
N LEU A 92 -22.42 -8.85 13.90
CA LEU A 92 -21.03 -8.91 13.42
C LEU A 92 -20.35 -10.22 13.83
N GLU A 93 -19.80 -10.93 12.85
CA GLU A 93 -19.12 -12.22 13.03
C GLU A 93 -17.84 -12.27 12.20
N ARG A 94 -16.72 -12.70 12.78
CA ARG A 94 -15.49 -13.00 12.05
C ARG A 94 -15.61 -14.34 11.32
N ILE A 95 -15.31 -14.36 10.02
CA ILE A 95 -15.40 -15.53 9.14
C ILE A 95 -14.06 -16.25 9.02
N THR A 96 -12.98 -15.50 8.83
CA THR A 96 -11.62 -16.03 8.78
C THR A 96 -10.78 -15.47 9.91
N ASP A 97 -9.75 -16.23 10.34
CA ASP A 97 -8.87 -15.87 11.46
C ASP A 97 -7.41 -16.27 11.19
N ASP A 98 -7.05 -16.44 9.93
CA ASP A 98 -5.69 -16.75 9.51
C ASP A 98 -4.80 -15.48 9.60
N PRO A 99 -3.53 -15.57 10.00
CA PRO A 99 -2.63 -14.42 9.99
C PRO A 99 -2.25 -13.91 8.58
N ALA A 100 -2.64 -14.61 7.52
CA ALA A 100 -2.51 -14.14 6.15
C ALA A 100 -3.60 -13.11 5.80
N TYR A 101 -3.39 -12.40 4.72
CA TYR A 101 -4.37 -11.52 4.10
C TYR A 101 -5.51 -12.32 3.50
N ASP A 102 -6.76 -12.05 3.88
CA ASP A 102 -7.99 -12.62 3.35
C ASP A 102 -8.94 -11.51 2.89
N ASP A 103 -9.34 -11.50 1.60
CA ASP A 103 -10.11 -10.40 1.00
C ASP A 103 -10.96 -10.84 -0.21
N GLN A 104 -11.74 -9.91 -0.78
CA GLN A 104 -12.43 -10.03 -2.07
C GLN A 104 -13.35 -11.26 -2.15
N ALA A 105 -14.15 -11.47 -1.12
CA ALA A 105 -15.06 -12.62 -1.04
C ALA A 105 -16.11 -12.61 -2.14
N ALA A 106 -16.51 -13.81 -2.58
CA ALA A 106 -17.64 -14.05 -3.49
C ALA A 106 -18.41 -15.29 -3.05
N PHE A 107 -19.72 -15.17 -2.83
CA PHE A 107 -20.57 -16.30 -2.47
C PHE A 107 -20.80 -17.25 -3.64
N SER A 108 -20.80 -18.56 -3.36
CA SER A 108 -21.43 -19.53 -4.24
C SER A 108 -22.95 -19.30 -4.33
N PRO A 109 -23.63 -19.67 -5.44
CA PRO A 109 -25.06 -19.41 -5.61
C PRO A 109 -25.95 -20.01 -4.52
N ASP A 110 -25.54 -21.14 -3.93
CA ASP A 110 -26.21 -21.80 -2.82
C ASP A 110 -25.95 -21.13 -1.44
N GLY A 111 -25.08 -20.11 -1.39
CA GLY A 111 -24.68 -19.43 -0.18
C GLY A 111 -23.82 -20.26 0.80
N ALA A 112 -23.43 -21.49 0.42
CA ALA A 112 -22.72 -22.39 1.33
C ALA A 112 -21.21 -22.19 1.36
N ARG A 113 -20.63 -21.55 0.34
CA ARG A 113 -19.19 -21.36 0.18
C ARG A 113 -18.84 -19.93 -0.18
N LEU A 114 -17.59 -19.53 0.14
CA LEU A 114 -16.97 -18.30 -0.36
C LEU A 114 -15.74 -18.66 -1.20
N ALA A 115 -15.62 -18.09 -2.38
CA ALA A 115 -14.33 -17.90 -3.02
C ALA A 115 -13.73 -16.59 -2.51
N PHE A 116 -12.45 -16.57 -2.19
CA PHE A 116 -11.80 -15.38 -1.62
C PHE A 116 -10.32 -15.35 -1.97
N VAL A 117 -9.74 -14.18 -1.94
CA VAL A 117 -8.30 -13.98 -2.18
C VAL A 117 -7.55 -14.12 -0.88
N THR A 118 -6.43 -14.84 -0.90
CA THR A 118 -5.59 -15.02 0.30
C THR A 118 -4.11 -15.20 -0.05
N THR A 119 -3.23 -14.86 0.89
CA THR A 119 -1.77 -15.05 0.81
C THR A 119 -1.29 -16.23 1.67
N ARG A 120 -2.18 -17.05 2.23
CA ARG A 120 -1.84 -18.14 3.17
C ARG A 120 -0.95 -19.25 2.57
N ALA A 121 -0.84 -19.34 1.26
CA ALA A 121 0.15 -20.21 0.62
C ALA A 121 1.59 -19.71 0.69
N GLY A 122 1.80 -18.51 1.28
CA GLY A 122 3.15 -17.96 1.51
C GLY A 122 3.77 -17.27 0.31
N GLY A 123 2.98 -16.69 -0.57
CA GLY A 123 3.45 -16.04 -1.79
C GLY A 123 2.53 -14.91 -2.26
N THR A 124 2.25 -14.91 -3.54
CA THR A 124 1.27 -14.05 -4.19
C THR A 124 -0.15 -14.30 -3.69
N ALA A 125 -1.06 -13.40 -3.98
CA ALA A 125 -2.47 -13.57 -3.71
C ALA A 125 -3.04 -14.67 -4.61
N ASP A 126 -3.68 -15.68 -4.01
CA ASP A 126 -4.34 -16.79 -4.70
C ASP A 126 -5.81 -16.88 -4.28
N ILE A 127 -6.63 -17.52 -5.10
CA ILE A 127 -8.04 -17.76 -4.77
C ILE A 127 -8.18 -19.09 -4.03
N TRP A 128 -8.88 -19.04 -2.91
CA TRP A 128 -9.25 -20.20 -2.12
C TRP A 128 -10.78 -20.31 -2.02
N ILE A 129 -11.28 -21.49 -1.67
CA ILE A 129 -12.70 -21.74 -1.39
C ILE A 129 -12.84 -22.12 0.08
N LEU A 130 -13.68 -21.38 0.81
CA LEU A 130 -14.07 -21.62 2.19
C LEU A 130 -15.47 -22.24 2.23
N ASP A 131 -15.62 -23.36 2.90
CA ASP A 131 -16.92 -23.90 3.29
C ASP A 131 -17.40 -23.23 4.58
N LEU A 132 -18.51 -22.52 4.52
CA LEU A 132 -19.00 -21.68 5.64
C LEU A 132 -19.50 -22.49 6.83
N LYS A 133 -19.95 -23.73 6.62
CA LYS A 133 -20.42 -24.60 7.69
C LYS A 133 -19.28 -25.24 8.46
N THR A 134 -18.26 -25.73 7.74
CA THR A 134 -17.13 -26.47 8.35
C THR A 134 -15.96 -25.57 8.69
N ARG A 135 -15.94 -24.33 8.18
CA ARG A 135 -14.84 -23.36 8.28
C ARG A 135 -13.52 -23.88 7.68
N ARG A 136 -13.59 -24.83 6.77
CA ARG A 136 -12.40 -25.36 6.07
C ARG A 136 -12.19 -24.63 4.76
N ALA A 137 -10.98 -24.12 4.58
CA ALA A 137 -10.54 -23.49 3.35
C ALA A 137 -9.60 -24.42 2.56
N ARG A 138 -9.67 -24.37 1.22
CA ARG A 138 -8.77 -25.08 0.32
C ARG A 138 -8.36 -24.21 -0.85
N PRO A 139 -7.16 -24.39 -1.43
CA PRO A 139 -6.73 -23.63 -2.60
C PRO A 139 -7.62 -23.99 -3.82
N LEU A 140 -7.88 -23.00 -4.64
CA LEU A 140 -8.49 -23.16 -5.97
C LEU A 140 -7.45 -22.84 -7.05
N THR A 141 -6.70 -21.78 -6.90
CA THR A 141 -5.69 -21.34 -7.86
C THR A 141 -4.30 -21.36 -7.23
N SER A 142 -3.31 -21.33 -8.08
CA SER A 142 -1.89 -21.15 -7.73
C SER A 142 -1.14 -20.69 -8.98
N GLY A 143 0.00 -20.04 -8.81
CA GLY A 143 0.78 -19.60 -9.95
C GLY A 143 1.84 -18.56 -9.63
N PRO A 144 2.53 -18.05 -10.66
CA PRO A 144 3.61 -17.09 -10.48
C PRO A 144 3.14 -15.65 -10.24
N GLY A 145 1.85 -15.36 -10.45
CA GLY A 145 1.23 -14.04 -10.29
C GLY A 145 0.11 -14.04 -9.26
N GLY A 146 -0.52 -12.89 -9.07
CA GLY A 146 -1.71 -12.76 -8.24
C GLY A 146 -2.99 -13.11 -9.02
N ASP A 147 -3.95 -13.68 -8.31
CA ASP A 147 -5.30 -13.96 -8.77
C ASP A 147 -6.29 -13.18 -7.90
N PHE A 148 -7.19 -12.41 -8.53
CA PHE A 148 -8.00 -11.39 -7.87
C PHE A 148 -9.46 -11.46 -8.26
N ARG A 149 -10.33 -10.86 -7.44
CA ARG A 149 -11.73 -10.56 -7.74
C ARG A 149 -12.53 -11.79 -8.23
N PRO A 150 -12.55 -12.88 -7.46
CA PRO A 150 -13.32 -14.05 -7.85
C PRO A 150 -14.82 -13.74 -7.98
N ALA A 151 -15.49 -14.46 -8.90
CA ALA A 151 -16.93 -14.41 -9.05
C ALA A 151 -17.46 -15.78 -9.44
N TRP A 152 -18.50 -16.28 -8.75
CA TRP A 152 -19.17 -17.51 -9.09
C TRP A 152 -20.17 -17.28 -10.23
N SER A 153 -20.28 -18.26 -11.14
CA SER A 153 -21.41 -18.30 -12.07
C SER A 153 -22.72 -18.63 -11.35
N PRO A 154 -23.86 -18.08 -11.79
CA PRO A 154 -25.17 -18.38 -11.19
C PRO A 154 -25.54 -19.87 -11.14
N ASP A 155 -25.05 -20.68 -12.08
CA ASP A 155 -25.23 -22.14 -12.08
C ASP A 155 -24.23 -22.90 -11.20
N GLY A 156 -23.26 -22.19 -10.60
CA GLY A 156 -22.23 -22.77 -9.73
C GLY A 156 -21.18 -23.61 -10.43
N GLN A 157 -21.14 -23.64 -11.77
CA GLN A 157 -20.21 -24.46 -12.53
C GLN A 157 -18.83 -23.82 -12.73
N TRP A 158 -18.75 -22.49 -12.66
CA TRP A 158 -17.55 -21.74 -12.94
C TRP A 158 -17.24 -20.69 -11.86
N ILE A 159 -15.95 -20.38 -11.72
CA ILE A 159 -15.45 -19.20 -11.02
C ILE A 159 -14.62 -18.41 -12.03
N ALA A 160 -15.00 -17.15 -12.27
CA ALA A 160 -14.22 -16.21 -13.03
C ALA A 160 -13.32 -15.40 -12.10
N PHE A 161 -12.15 -15.00 -12.56
CA PHE A 161 -11.22 -14.18 -11.80
C PHE A 161 -10.28 -13.42 -12.73
N SER A 162 -9.70 -12.35 -12.23
CA SER A 162 -8.62 -11.62 -12.90
C SER A 162 -7.26 -12.11 -12.40
N SER A 163 -6.24 -12.09 -13.27
CA SER A 163 -4.91 -12.61 -12.94
C SER A 163 -3.80 -11.88 -13.70
N ASP A 164 -2.70 -11.59 -13.03
CA ASP A 164 -1.50 -11.03 -13.64
C ASP A 164 -0.42 -12.08 -13.98
N ARG A 165 -0.75 -13.37 -13.88
CA ARG A 165 0.17 -14.51 -14.08
C ARG A 165 0.97 -14.50 -15.39
N ASN A 166 0.43 -13.87 -16.43
CA ASN A 166 1.07 -13.73 -17.73
C ASN A 166 1.61 -12.30 -17.98
N SER A 167 1.56 -11.43 -16.99
CA SER A 167 2.09 -10.09 -17.16
C SER A 167 3.58 -10.15 -17.43
N LYS A 168 4.00 -9.55 -18.56
CA LYS A 168 5.41 -9.33 -18.88
C LYS A 168 5.93 -8.02 -18.32
N LEU A 169 5.01 -7.15 -17.89
CA LEU A 169 5.41 -5.93 -17.19
C LEU A 169 6.00 -6.37 -15.85
N PRO A 170 7.20 -5.90 -15.53
CA PRO A 170 7.75 -6.08 -14.20
C PRO A 170 6.78 -5.47 -13.19
N PHE A 171 6.92 -5.79 -11.93
CA PHE A 171 6.22 -5.08 -10.86
C PHE A 171 6.38 -3.58 -11.09
N ALA A 172 5.30 -2.81 -10.92
CA ALA A 172 5.37 -1.37 -11.13
C ALA A 172 6.50 -0.80 -10.28
N HIS A 173 7.51 -0.29 -10.95
CA HIS A 173 8.71 0.25 -10.32
C HIS A 173 8.45 1.61 -9.67
N GLY A 174 7.31 2.21 -9.97
CA GLY A 174 6.89 3.48 -9.44
C GLY A 174 5.45 3.78 -9.78
N ARG A 175 4.96 4.90 -9.27
CA ARG A 175 3.59 5.37 -9.51
C ARG A 175 3.33 5.87 -10.93
N TRP A 176 4.35 5.84 -11.79
CA TRP A 176 4.37 6.47 -13.11
C TRP A 176 4.27 5.51 -14.26
N GLU A 177 4.43 4.24 -13.98
CA GLU A 177 4.46 3.22 -15.01
C GLU A 177 3.06 2.69 -15.30
N PRO A 178 2.82 2.14 -16.49
CA PRO A 178 1.62 1.39 -16.76
C PRO A 178 1.41 0.32 -15.70
N LEU A 179 0.16 0.07 -15.33
CA LEU A 179 -0.16 -1.05 -14.45
C LEU A 179 0.29 -2.36 -15.11
N HIS A 180 0.60 -3.35 -14.28
CA HIS A 180 0.76 -4.72 -14.75
C HIS A 180 -0.48 -5.14 -15.57
N LEU A 181 -0.28 -5.99 -16.55
CA LEU A 181 -1.38 -6.50 -17.36
C LEU A 181 -2.15 -7.56 -16.58
N VAL A 182 -3.46 -7.50 -16.67
CA VAL A 182 -4.37 -8.41 -15.99
C VAL A 182 -5.31 -9.01 -16.99
N ASP A 183 -5.39 -10.34 -16.99
CA ASP A 183 -6.25 -11.14 -17.85
C ASP A 183 -7.41 -11.75 -17.07
N ILE A 184 -8.48 -12.10 -17.76
CA ILE A 184 -9.62 -12.80 -17.18
C ILE A 184 -9.51 -14.30 -17.45
N TYR A 185 -9.73 -15.06 -16.39
CA TYR A 185 -9.77 -16.53 -16.41
C TYR A 185 -11.09 -17.05 -15.88
N VAL A 186 -11.42 -18.26 -16.27
CA VAL A 186 -12.47 -19.09 -15.64
C VAL A 186 -11.90 -20.45 -15.28
N VAL A 187 -12.41 -21.04 -14.21
CA VAL A 187 -12.01 -22.36 -13.70
C VAL A 187 -13.22 -23.02 -13.04
N HIS A 188 -13.29 -24.36 -13.08
CA HIS A 188 -14.29 -25.09 -12.31
C HIS A 188 -13.98 -25.02 -10.80
N PRO A 189 -14.99 -25.12 -9.92
CA PRO A 189 -14.77 -25.08 -8.48
C PRO A 189 -13.86 -26.18 -7.92
N ASP A 190 -13.63 -27.25 -8.67
CA ASP A 190 -12.69 -28.32 -8.33
C ASP A 190 -11.24 -28.04 -8.77
N GLY A 191 -11.01 -26.92 -9.46
CA GLY A 191 -9.70 -26.51 -9.99
C GLY A 191 -9.43 -26.98 -11.43
N SER A 192 -10.32 -27.75 -12.02
CA SER A 192 -10.19 -28.22 -13.42
C SER A 192 -10.65 -27.13 -14.42
N GLY A 193 -10.31 -27.31 -15.71
CA GLY A 193 -10.84 -26.49 -16.79
C GLY A 193 -10.37 -25.04 -16.81
N LEU A 194 -9.21 -24.73 -16.24
CA LEU A 194 -8.65 -23.36 -16.27
C LEU A 194 -8.53 -22.88 -17.72
N LYS A 195 -9.23 -21.78 -18.04
CA LYS A 195 -9.28 -21.17 -19.38
C LYS A 195 -9.12 -19.67 -19.28
N ARG A 196 -8.25 -19.09 -20.11
CA ARG A 196 -8.14 -17.65 -20.32
C ARG A 196 -9.21 -17.19 -21.28
N LEU A 197 -9.87 -16.07 -20.97
CA LEU A 197 -10.95 -15.48 -21.80
C LEU A 197 -10.52 -14.24 -22.56
N THR A 198 -9.49 -13.52 -22.11
CA THR A 198 -9.06 -12.26 -22.73
C THR A 198 -7.83 -12.44 -23.61
N GLU A 199 -7.73 -11.60 -24.65
CA GLU A 199 -6.53 -11.50 -25.48
C GLU A 199 -5.38 -10.80 -24.70
N PRO A 200 -4.10 -11.18 -24.99
CA PRO A 200 -2.94 -10.57 -24.34
C PRO A 200 -2.81 -9.08 -24.64
N GLY A 201 -2.22 -8.34 -23.71
CA GLY A 201 -1.80 -6.95 -23.93
C GLY A 201 -2.79 -5.90 -23.45
N ASN A 202 -3.93 -6.31 -22.91
CA ASN A 202 -4.90 -5.41 -22.27
C ASN A 202 -4.91 -5.62 -20.75
N PHE A 203 -5.53 -4.68 -20.07
CA PHE A 203 -5.90 -4.78 -18.68
C PHE A 203 -7.41 -4.95 -18.60
N CYS A 204 -7.88 -6.13 -18.18
CA CYS A 204 -9.29 -6.42 -17.96
C CYS A 204 -9.49 -6.90 -16.52
N GLY A 205 -10.52 -6.40 -15.83
CA GLY A 205 -10.71 -6.71 -14.41
C GLY A 205 -12.15 -6.81 -13.94
N SER A 206 -12.29 -7.16 -12.66
CA SER A 206 -13.53 -7.31 -11.90
C SER A 206 -14.61 -8.12 -12.63
N PRO A 207 -14.32 -9.39 -12.96
CA PRO A 207 -15.26 -10.24 -13.71
C PRO A 207 -16.53 -10.50 -12.91
N LYS A 208 -17.68 -10.50 -13.60
CA LYS A 208 -18.97 -10.97 -13.10
C LYS A 208 -19.69 -11.76 -14.18
N PHE A 209 -20.39 -12.81 -13.81
CA PHE A 209 -21.16 -13.59 -14.76
C PHE A 209 -22.49 -12.92 -15.13
N SER A 210 -22.89 -13.09 -16.38
CA SER A 210 -24.29 -12.84 -16.78
C SER A 210 -25.24 -13.77 -16.04
N THR A 211 -26.49 -13.38 -15.95
CA THR A 211 -27.52 -14.16 -15.21
C THR A 211 -27.78 -15.55 -15.78
N ASP A 212 -27.48 -15.76 -17.06
CA ASP A 212 -27.59 -17.06 -17.76
C ASP A 212 -26.30 -17.90 -17.68
N SER A 213 -25.28 -17.46 -16.94
CA SER A 213 -23.97 -18.13 -16.79
C SER A 213 -23.15 -18.30 -18.07
N ARG A 214 -23.55 -17.72 -19.21
CA ARG A 214 -22.88 -17.93 -20.50
C ARG A 214 -21.78 -16.93 -20.79
N ARG A 215 -21.80 -15.78 -20.16
CA ARG A 215 -20.87 -14.70 -20.44
C ARG A 215 -20.26 -14.14 -19.16
N VAL A 216 -19.05 -13.59 -19.30
CA VAL A 216 -18.37 -12.85 -18.23
C VAL A 216 -18.30 -11.39 -18.62
N ILE A 217 -18.76 -10.50 -17.73
CA ILE A 217 -18.77 -9.06 -17.91
C ILE A 217 -17.59 -8.47 -17.15
N VAL A 218 -16.80 -7.63 -17.83
CA VAL A 218 -15.55 -7.07 -17.32
C VAL A 218 -15.43 -5.61 -17.74
N TYR A 219 -14.56 -4.86 -17.09
CA TYR A 219 -14.05 -3.63 -17.68
C TYR A 219 -12.68 -3.89 -18.31
N CYS A 220 -12.40 -3.20 -19.44
CA CYS A 220 -11.11 -3.34 -20.13
C CYS A 220 -10.54 -1.97 -20.55
N MET A 221 -9.20 -1.89 -20.56
CA MET A 221 -8.45 -0.73 -21.05
C MET A 221 -7.14 -1.20 -21.70
N THR A 222 -6.51 -0.35 -22.47
CA THR A 222 -5.17 -0.65 -23.01
C THR A 222 -4.08 -0.45 -21.95
N SER A 223 -2.88 -0.99 -22.21
CA SER A 223 -1.72 -0.80 -21.35
C SER A 223 -1.39 0.68 -21.15
N GLU A 224 -1.49 1.50 -22.20
CA GLU A 224 -1.23 2.94 -22.13
C GLU A 224 -2.27 3.67 -21.27
N GLN A 225 -3.53 3.28 -21.37
CA GLN A 225 -4.61 3.86 -20.58
C GLN A 225 -4.46 3.58 -19.09
N THR A 226 -3.80 2.48 -18.71
CA THR A 226 -3.63 2.12 -17.28
C THR A 226 -2.87 3.20 -16.51
N LEU A 227 -1.82 3.78 -17.08
CA LEU A 227 -1.05 4.85 -16.45
C LEU A 227 -1.88 6.12 -16.25
N ALA A 228 -2.64 6.52 -17.28
CA ALA A 228 -3.50 7.70 -17.20
C ALA A 228 -4.62 7.53 -16.15
N ASN A 229 -5.13 6.30 -15.98
CA ASN A 229 -6.17 5.99 -15.01
C ASN A 229 -5.69 5.99 -13.55
N ARG A 230 -4.39 5.96 -13.31
CA ARG A 230 -3.81 6.09 -11.95
C ARG A 230 -3.88 7.52 -11.39
N ARG A 231 -4.23 8.51 -12.19
CA ARG A 231 -4.35 9.91 -11.74
C ARG A 231 -5.67 10.12 -10.99
N PRO A 232 -5.71 11.03 -10.00
CA PRO A 232 -6.94 11.35 -9.28
C PRO A 232 -8.03 11.88 -10.21
N ALA A 233 -7.65 12.76 -11.16
CA ALA A 233 -8.54 13.27 -12.18
C ALA A 233 -8.41 12.44 -13.47
N PRO A 234 -9.51 11.90 -14.00
CA PRO A 234 -9.49 11.20 -15.28
C PRO A 234 -8.98 12.10 -16.40
N VAL A 235 -8.19 11.51 -17.30
CA VAL A 235 -7.77 12.20 -18.53
C VAL A 235 -8.89 12.12 -19.55
N PRO A 236 -9.36 13.24 -20.13
CA PRO A 236 -10.39 13.22 -21.15
C PRO A 236 -10.05 12.27 -22.31
N GLY A 237 -11.01 11.45 -22.72
CA GLY A 237 -10.82 10.44 -23.77
C GLY A 237 -10.11 9.15 -23.32
N ASN A 238 -9.80 9.02 -22.05
CA ASN A 238 -9.21 7.79 -21.49
C ASN A 238 -10.31 6.90 -20.89
N ASP A 239 -11.22 6.46 -21.73
CA ASP A 239 -12.39 5.69 -21.33
C ASP A 239 -12.05 4.20 -21.17
N THR A 240 -12.60 3.56 -20.13
CA THR A 240 -12.63 2.11 -20.08
C THR A 240 -13.85 1.57 -20.79
N ARG A 241 -13.72 0.41 -21.46
CA ARG A 241 -14.83 -0.29 -22.07
C ARG A 241 -15.43 -1.28 -21.06
N LEU A 242 -16.75 -1.43 -21.08
CA LEU A 242 -17.42 -2.59 -20.50
C LEU A 242 -17.57 -3.65 -21.60
N VAL A 243 -17.11 -4.87 -21.33
CA VAL A 243 -17.05 -5.94 -22.31
C VAL A 243 -17.74 -7.18 -21.74
N SER A 244 -18.57 -7.81 -22.57
CA SER A 244 -19.20 -9.10 -22.29
C SER A 244 -18.51 -10.17 -23.13
N ILE A 245 -17.91 -11.19 -22.49
CA ILE A 245 -17.11 -12.23 -23.16
C ILE A 245 -17.87 -13.56 -23.08
N ASP A 246 -18.08 -14.22 -24.19
CA ASP A 246 -18.70 -15.55 -24.24
C ASP A 246 -17.72 -16.59 -23.70
N ILE A 247 -18.15 -17.43 -22.73
CA ILE A 247 -17.26 -18.39 -22.07
C ILE A 247 -16.85 -19.52 -23.04
N ALA A 248 -17.75 -19.94 -23.93
CA ALA A 248 -17.49 -21.06 -24.84
C ALA A 248 -16.53 -20.66 -25.96
N THR A 249 -16.80 -19.53 -26.61
CA THR A 249 -16.04 -19.09 -27.80
C THR A 249 -14.89 -18.12 -27.45
N GLY A 250 -15.02 -17.33 -26.40
CA GLY A 250 -14.10 -16.24 -26.07
C GLY A 250 -14.46 -14.92 -26.76
N ASP A 251 -15.57 -14.86 -27.53
CA ASP A 251 -15.94 -13.70 -28.33
C ASP A 251 -16.35 -12.52 -27.45
N PRO A 252 -15.67 -11.35 -27.55
CA PRO A 252 -16.02 -10.16 -26.82
C PRO A 252 -17.12 -9.38 -27.51
N THR A 253 -17.98 -8.72 -26.74
CA THR A 253 -19.00 -7.80 -27.20
C THR A 253 -18.96 -6.56 -26.32
N ASP A 254 -18.77 -5.38 -26.91
CA ASP A 254 -18.81 -4.13 -26.17
C ASP A 254 -20.24 -3.83 -25.69
N LEU A 255 -20.33 -3.40 -24.44
CA LEU A 255 -21.58 -3.03 -23.81
C LEU A 255 -21.75 -1.50 -23.83
N PRO A 256 -22.96 -0.99 -24.09
CA PRO A 256 -23.22 0.43 -24.08
C PRO A 256 -23.01 0.98 -22.66
N ALA A 257 -21.99 1.81 -22.50
CA ALA A 257 -21.73 2.55 -21.28
C ALA A 257 -21.15 3.91 -21.68
N GLY A 258 -21.61 4.97 -21.08
CA GLY A 258 -21.15 6.33 -21.36
C GLY A 258 -19.64 6.52 -21.20
N PRO A 259 -19.11 7.72 -21.45
CA PRO A 259 -17.68 8.01 -21.33
C PRO A 259 -17.19 7.87 -19.89
N GLY A 260 -15.85 7.83 -19.72
CA GLY A 260 -15.17 7.85 -18.45
C GLY A 260 -14.60 6.51 -18.01
N VAL A 261 -13.89 6.56 -16.90
CA VAL A 261 -13.24 5.38 -16.30
C VAL A 261 -14.25 4.61 -15.48
N LYS A 262 -14.69 3.48 -16.03
CA LYS A 262 -15.66 2.55 -15.43
C LYS A 262 -14.94 1.35 -14.82
N MET A 263 -15.39 0.88 -13.67
CA MET A 263 -14.82 -0.24 -12.93
C MET A 263 -15.92 -1.03 -12.24
N ASN A 264 -15.61 -2.24 -11.80
CA ASN A 264 -16.46 -3.09 -10.97
C ASN A 264 -17.88 -3.26 -11.56
N PRO A 265 -18.01 -3.71 -12.84
CA PRO A 265 -19.32 -3.94 -13.44
C PRO A 265 -20.04 -5.10 -12.76
N SER A 266 -21.35 -4.97 -12.56
CA SER A 266 -22.18 -6.01 -11.96
C SER A 266 -23.52 -6.11 -12.70
N PRO A 267 -23.83 -7.26 -13.31
CA PRO A 267 -25.17 -7.51 -13.86
C PRO A 267 -26.23 -7.49 -12.77
N LEU A 268 -27.36 -6.87 -13.07
CA LEU A 268 -28.48 -6.74 -12.15
C LEU A 268 -29.73 -7.44 -12.71
N PRO A 269 -30.69 -7.77 -11.84
CA PRO A 269 -32.00 -8.24 -12.28
C PRO A 269 -32.61 -7.21 -13.28
N GLY A 270 -33.10 -7.71 -14.42
CA GLY A 270 -33.64 -6.85 -15.49
C GLY A 270 -32.65 -6.54 -16.62
N GLY A 271 -31.41 -7.05 -16.56
CA GLY A 271 -30.43 -6.96 -17.67
C GLY A 271 -29.59 -5.70 -17.69
N GLU A 272 -29.73 -4.83 -16.73
CA GLU A 272 -28.87 -3.68 -16.54
C GLU A 272 -27.54 -4.06 -15.89
N ILE A 273 -26.55 -3.19 -16.07
CA ILE A 273 -25.25 -3.32 -15.40
C ILE A 273 -25.04 -2.09 -14.52
N GLY A 274 -24.81 -2.31 -13.23
CA GLY A 274 -24.31 -1.30 -12.33
C GLY A 274 -22.79 -1.26 -12.41
N TYR A 275 -22.19 -0.07 -12.33
CA TYR A 275 -20.73 0.10 -12.34
C TYR A 275 -20.32 1.35 -11.58
N ILE A 276 -19.09 1.38 -11.13
CA ILE A 276 -18.47 2.54 -10.51
C ILE A 276 -17.83 3.37 -11.61
N ARG A 277 -18.00 4.71 -11.56
CA ARG A 277 -17.31 5.65 -12.44
C ARG A 277 -16.49 6.64 -11.61
N LYS A 278 -15.24 6.83 -12.00
CA LYS A 278 -14.44 7.96 -11.52
C LYS A 278 -15.01 9.27 -12.03
N ASP A 279 -14.70 10.36 -11.34
CA ASP A 279 -15.12 11.70 -11.78
C ASP A 279 -14.58 12.02 -13.18
N THR A 280 -15.46 12.37 -14.09
CA THR A 280 -15.15 12.93 -15.39
C THR A 280 -15.74 14.33 -15.46
N ALA A 281 -14.88 15.34 -15.52
CA ALA A 281 -15.19 16.72 -15.89
C ALA A 281 -16.65 17.18 -15.60
N GLY A 282 -17.04 17.24 -14.33
CA GLY A 282 -18.31 17.83 -13.90
C GLY A 282 -19.49 16.88 -13.76
N GLU A 283 -19.36 15.58 -14.07
CA GLU A 283 -20.43 14.62 -13.87
C GLU A 283 -20.40 13.91 -12.49
N GLY A 284 -19.28 13.96 -11.81
CA GLY A 284 -19.09 13.42 -10.47
C GLY A 284 -18.80 11.91 -10.40
N ALA A 285 -17.99 11.50 -9.42
CA ALA A 285 -17.74 10.10 -9.11
C ALA A 285 -18.96 9.44 -8.47
N GLY A 286 -19.07 8.11 -8.59
CA GLY A 286 -20.15 7.36 -7.96
C GLY A 286 -20.57 6.11 -8.73
N ILE A 287 -21.73 5.58 -8.38
CA ILE A 287 -22.36 4.43 -9.03
C ILE A 287 -23.26 4.89 -10.17
N TYR A 288 -23.18 4.20 -11.30
CA TYR A 288 -23.95 4.44 -12.52
C TYR A 288 -24.54 3.14 -13.04
N TYR A 289 -25.57 3.25 -13.87
CA TYR A 289 -26.24 2.12 -14.50
C TYR A 289 -26.29 2.31 -16.02
N THR A 290 -26.28 1.21 -16.76
CA THR A 290 -26.30 1.24 -18.23
C THR A 290 -27.59 1.83 -18.83
N ASN A 291 -28.68 1.92 -18.04
CA ASN A 291 -29.91 2.62 -18.42
C ASN A 291 -29.84 4.17 -18.28
N GLY A 292 -28.67 4.70 -17.88
CA GLY A 292 -28.45 6.14 -17.71
C GLY A 292 -28.82 6.69 -16.32
N THR A 293 -29.37 5.88 -15.41
CA THR A 293 -29.66 6.31 -14.04
C THR A 293 -28.39 6.34 -13.18
N ARG A 294 -28.46 7.04 -12.05
CA ARG A 294 -27.35 7.20 -11.10
C ARG A 294 -27.73 6.64 -9.73
N GLY A 295 -26.75 6.14 -9.04
CA GLY A 295 -26.83 5.67 -7.66
C GLY A 295 -26.05 6.57 -6.69
N PRO A 296 -25.49 6.00 -5.62
CA PRO A 296 -24.66 6.70 -4.64
C PRO A 296 -23.54 7.51 -5.27
N LYS A 297 -23.29 8.70 -4.71
CA LYS A 297 -22.29 9.66 -5.20
C LYS A 297 -21.05 9.69 -4.33
N GLY A 298 -19.95 10.17 -4.90
CA GLY A 298 -18.67 10.38 -4.21
C GLY A 298 -17.62 9.35 -4.58
N ASP A 299 -16.54 9.30 -3.82
CA ASP A 299 -15.41 8.36 -4.02
C ASP A 299 -15.80 6.95 -3.52
N VAL A 300 -16.75 6.35 -4.25
CA VAL A 300 -17.25 4.99 -4.02
C VAL A 300 -16.27 4.00 -4.63
N ARG A 301 -16.06 2.92 -3.90
CA ARG A 301 -15.20 1.81 -4.33
C ARG A 301 -15.89 0.50 -4.04
N THR A 302 -15.59 -0.52 -4.80
CA THR A 302 -16.20 -1.85 -4.78
C THR A 302 -17.66 -1.83 -4.33
N ALA A 303 -18.55 -2.15 -5.26
CA ALA A 303 -19.98 -2.13 -5.00
C ALA A 303 -20.56 -3.54 -5.20
N SER A 304 -21.47 -3.91 -4.31
CA SER A 304 -22.22 -5.15 -4.38
C SER A 304 -23.71 -4.86 -4.17
N TRP A 305 -24.56 -5.40 -5.02
CA TRP A 305 -26.00 -5.21 -4.95
C TRP A 305 -26.69 -6.35 -4.25
N SER A 306 -27.79 -6.03 -3.54
CA SER A 306 -28.68 -7.07 -3.00
C SER A 306 -29.26 -7.93 -4.13
N PRO A 307 -29.67 -9.19 -3.87
CA PRO A 307 -30.14 -10.10 -4.91
C PRO A 307 -31.31 -9.56 -5.75
N ASP A 308 -32.14 -8.71 -5.16
CA ASP A 308 -33.25 -8.02 -5.85
C ASP A 308 -32.80 -6.76 -6.64
N GLY A 309 -31.53 -6.37 -6.52
CA GLY A 309 -30.98 -5.16 -7.14
C GLY A 309 -31.45 -3.84 -6.51
N GLY A 310 -32.22 -3.88 -5.43
CA GLY A 310 -32.86 -2.71 -4.82
C GLY A 310 -31.94 -1.92 -3.88
N ARG A 311 -30.93 -2.56 -3.33
CA ARG A 311 -29.94 -1.93 -2.42
C ARG A 311 -28.53 -2.20 -2.89
N VAL A 312 -27.60 -1.34 -2.47
CA VAL A 312 -26.18 -1.48 -2.76
C VAL A 312 -25.35 -1.28 -1.50
N ALA A 313 -24.38 -2.15 -1.28
CA ALA A 313 -23.34 -2.03 -0.27
C ALA A 313 -22.02 -1.67 -0.98
N TYR A 314 -21.25 -0.76 -0.42
CA TYR A 314 -20.00 -0.29 -0.99
C TYR A 314 -19.10 0.29 0.10
N HIS A 315 -17.81 0.34 -0.13
CA HIS A 315 -16.97 1.19 0.70
C HIS A 315 -16.78 2.55 0.04
N LYS A 316 -16.62 3.56 0.87
CA LYS A 316 -16.48 4.94 0.46
C LYS A 316 -15.34 5.58 1.22
N ARG A 317 -14.50 6.30 0.49
CA ARG A 317 -13.51 7.16 1.11
C ARG A 317 -14.19 8.35 1.75
N VAL A 318 -13.86 8.61 3.01
CA VAL A 318 -14.32 9.78 3.76
C VAL A 318 -13.13 10.64 4.16
N GLN A 319 -13.34 11.94 4.23
CA GLN A 319 -12.31 12.85 4.73
C GLN A 319 -12.40 12.89 6.25
N VAL A 320 -11.36 12.38 6.91
CA VAL A 320 -11.19 12.50 8.36
C VAL A 320 -9.84 13.15 8.65
N ALA A 321 -9.72 13.78 9.81
CA ALA A 321 -8.42 14.23 10.27
C ALA A 321 -7.47 13.04 10.38
N PRO A 322 -6.23 13.12 9.87
CA PRO A 322 -5.28 12.02 9.98
C PRO A 322 -5.01 11.70 11.44
N THR A 323 -5.16 10.45 11.84
CA THR A 323 -4.62 9.96 13.11
C THR A 323 -3.10 9.92 12.99
N THR A 324 -2.41 10.55 13.93
CA THR A 324 -0.95 10.64 13.93
C THR A 324 -0.29 9.46 14.63
N TRP A 325 -1.08 8.58 15.25
CA TRP A 325 -0.58 7.42 15.99
C TRP A 325 -1.63 6.33 16.12
N LYS A 326 -1.45 5.22 15.38
CA LYS A 326 -2.30 4.02 15.52
C LYS A 326 -1.44 2.76 15.54
N ARG A 327 -1.63 1.93 16.58
CA ARG A 327 -1.02 0.60 16.64
C ARG A 327 -1.59 -0.28 15.53
N MET A 328 -0.69 -0.93 14.79
CA MET A 328 -1.03 -1.86 13.72
C MET A 328 -0.59 -3.27 14.10
N TRP A 329 -1.19 -4.23 13.45
CA TRP A 329 -0.80 -5.62 13.60
C TRP A 329 0.55 -5.92 12.92
N SER A 330 1.30 -6.89 13.48
CA SER A 330 2.55 -7.41 12.92
C SER A 330 2.51 -8.93 12.87
N ARG A 331 2.90 -9.51 11.76
CA ARG A 331 3.07 -10.97 11.62
C ARG A 331 4.09 -11.55 12.60
N ASN A 332 5.03 -10.75 13.06
CA ASN A 332 6.04 -11.16 14.03
C ASN A 332 5.87 -10.40 15.36
N PRO A 333 5.46 -11.06 16.45
CA PRO A 333 5.19 -10.43 17.75
C PRO A 333 6.43 -9.82 18.42
N LYS A 334 7.64 -10.04 17.90
CA LYS A 334 8.86 -9.33 18.34
C LYS A 334 8.84 -7.85 17.97
N TYR A 335 7.98 -7.44 17.03
CA TYR A 335 7.89 -6.09 16.53
C TYR A 335 6.49 -5.52 16.77
N GLU A 336 6.44 -4.36 17.39
CA GLU A 336 5.24 -3.55 17.52
C GLU A 336 5.24 -2.49 16.44
N LEU A 337 4.21 -2.49 15.59
CA LEU A 337 4.07 -1.58 14.46
C LEU A 337 3.11 -0.45 14.80
N THR A 338 3.47 0.79 14.43
CA THR A 338 2.60 1.95 14.61
C THR A 338 2.58 2.81 13.36
N LEU A 339 1.38 3.05 12.85
CA LEU A 339 1.14 3.99 11.76
C LEU A 339 1.27 5.42 12.27
N THR A 340 1.98 6.28 11.53
CA THR A 340 2.22 7.68 11.88
C THR A 340 2.33 8.57 10.64
N GLY A 341 2.89 9.77 10.78
CA GLY A 341 3.08 10.73 9.70
C GLY A 341 4.12 10.32 8.66
N ILE A 342 4.27 11.14 7.63
CA ILE A 342 5.11 10.86 6.46
C ILE A 342 6.60 11.03 6.81
N LEU A 343 7.42 10.04 6.43
CA LEU A 343 8.88 10.06 6.62
C LEU A 343 9.28 10.32 8.09
N PRO A 344 8.82 9.49 9.04
CA PRO A 344 9.11 9.69 10.45
C PRO A 344 10.58 9.37 10.77
N ALA A 345 11.16 10.12 11.70
CA ALA A 345 12.48 9.84 12.25
C ALA A 345 12.51 10.15 13.75
N PHE A 346 12.98 9.21 14.56
CA PHE A 346 13.12 9.42 16.00
C PHE A 346 14.35 10.24 16.37
N ASN A 347 14.22 10.99 17.45
CA ASN A 347 15.38 11.54 18.12
C ASN A 347 16.18 10.41 18.82
N PRO A 348 17.43 10.65 19.22
CA PRO A 348 18.29 9.62 19.80
C PRO A 348 17.73 8.96 21.08
N THR A 349 16.87 9.64 21.83
CA THR A 349 16.26 9.13 23.07
C THR A 349 14.94 8.38 22.84
N GLY A 350 14.37 8.41 21.60
CA GLY A 350 13.13 7.70 21.23
C GLY A 350 11.86 8.28 21.86
N ASP A 351 11.92 9.44 22.51
CA ASP A 351 10.77 10.08 23.16
C ASP A 351 10.10 11.15 22.29
N ARG A 352 10.69 11.50 21.16
CA ARG A 352 10.16 12.40 20.15
C ARG A 352 10.42 11.84 18.75
N PHE A 353 9.57 12.15 17.81
CA PHE A 353 9.85 11.91 16.39
C PHE A 353 9.50 13.16 15.57
N VAL A 354 10.27 13.37 14.50
CA VAL A 354 10.04 14.38 13.49
C VAL A 354 9.41 13.73 12.27
N PHE A 355 8.56 14.49 11.55
CA PHE A 355 7.96 14.01 10.30
C PHE A 355 7.59 15.19 9.39
N THR A 356 7.33 14.88 8.12
CA THR A 356 6.83 15.83 7.13
C THR A 356 5.31 15.97 7.24
N THR A 357 4.79 17.20 7.39
CA THR A 357 3.35 17.45 7.35
C THR A 357 2.81 17.41 5.92
N ARG A 358 1.50 17.31 5.77
CA ARG A 358 0.84 17.53 4.48
C ARG A 358 0.59 19.03 4.27
N PRO A 359 0.63 19.54 3.02
CA PRO A 359 0.09 20.86 2.70
C PRO A 359 -1.37 20.99 3.12
N ALA A 360 -1.86 22.21 3.26
CA ALA A 360 -3.28 22.45 3.50
C ALA A 360 -4.15 21.84 2.39
N PRO A 361 -5.41 21.46 2.68
CA PRO A 361 -6.32 20.93 1.66
C PRO A 361 -6.40 21.84 0.42
N GLY A 362 -6.18 21.25 -0.75
CA GLY A 362 -6.14 21.98 -2.03
C GLY A 362 -4.84 22.69 -2.37
N ALA A 363 -3.87 22.75 -1.43
CA ALA A 363 -2.54 23.28 -1.69
C ALA A 363 -1.57 22.19 -2.12
N THR A 364 -0.61 22.55 -2.97
CA THR A 364 0.48 21.67 -3.44
C THR A 364 1.81 21.95 -2.74
N LEU A 365 1.90 23.10 -2.09
CA LEU A 365 3.07 23.59 -1.35
C LEU A 365 2.68 23.91 0.10
N GLY A 366 3.67 23.97 0.98
CA GLY A 366 3.47 24.28 2.38
C GLY A 366 3.56 23.10 3.34
N ALA A 367 4.11 21.95 2.89
CA ALA A 367 4.50 20.90 3.82
C ALA A 367 5.62 21.39 4.74
N GLY A 368 5.51 21.12 6.03
CA GLY A 368 6.43 21.59 7.07
C GLY A 368 7.10 20.47 7.84
N VAL A 369 7.96 20.86 8.78
CA VAL A 369 8.56 19.98 9.80
C VAL A 369 7.68 20.00 11.03
N ALA A 370 7.23 18.84 11.47
CA ALA A 370 6.50 18.69 12.73
C ALA A 370 7.20 17.73 13.69
N ILE A 371 7.03 17.97 14.97
CA ILE A 371 7.50 17.09 16.06
C ILE A 371 6.30 16.58 16.83
N ALA A 372 6.30 15.27 17.14
CA ALA A 372 5.30 14.64 17.97
C ALA A 372 5.92 13.76 19.06
N THR A 373 5.10 13.45 20.06
CA THR A 373 5.42 12.47 21.10
C THR A 373 4.78 11.13 20.72
N PRO A 374 5.53 10.01 20.76
CA PRO A 374 4.97 8.70 20.52
C PRO A 374 3.77 8.40 21.42
N GLY A 375 2.68 7.86 20.84
CA GLY A 375 1.45 7.52 21.56
C GLY A 375 0.47 8.68 21.73
N THR A 376 0.70 9.82 21.09
CA THR A 376 -0.22 10.96 21.11
C THR A 376 -0.64 11.36 19.69
N ASP A 377 -1.86 11.89 19.55
CA ASP A 377 -2.39 12.45 18.30
C ASP A 377 -2.07 13.94 18.12
N THR A 378 -1.25 14.51 19.00
CA THR A 378 -0.87 15.91 18.94
C THR A 378 0.55 16.08 18.41
N PHE A 379 0.76 17.11 17.60
CA PHE A 379 2.07 17.50 17.09
C PHE A 379 2.23 19.01 17.03
N GLU A 380 3.46 19.46 17.01
CA GLU A 380 3.84 20.86 16.86
C GLU A 380 4.53 21.05 15.51
N VAL A 381 4.07 21.99 14.69
CA VAL A 381 4.76 22.40 13.47
C VAL A 381 5.81 23.44 13.85
N ILE A 382 7.07 23.06 13.79
CA ILE A 382 8.21 23.91 14.17
C ILE A 382 8.77 24.72 13.01
N TYR A 383 8.47 24.34 11.76
CA TYR A 383 8.87 25.05 10.56
C TYR A 383 7.90 24.81 9.42
N GLN A 384 7.60 25.84 8.66
CA GLN A 384 6.79 25.77 7.44
C GLN A 384 7.16 26.91 6.50
N ASP A 385 7.27 26.59 5.19
CA ASP A 385 7.44 27.55 4.10
C ASP A 385 6.25 27.42 3.13
N LYS A 386 5.48 28.49 2.93
CA LYS A 386 4.29 28.44 2.07
C LYS A 386 4.61 28.30 0.57
N ALA A 387 5.84 28.65 0.17
CA ALA A 387 6.30 28.57 -1.23
C ALA A 387 7.07 27.30 -1.55
N ARG A 388 7.41 26.51 -0.54
CA ARG A 388 8.21 25.29 -0.69
C ARG A 388 7.70 24.19 0.23
N ASN A 389 8.05 22.94 -0.10
CA ASN A 389 7.78 21.78 0.72
C ASN A 389 9.03 21.32 1.46
N VAL A 390 8.85 20.80 2.66
CA VAL A 390 9.88 20.09 3.42
C VAL A 390 9.76 18.60 3.13
N LEU A 391 10.91 17.89 3.08
CA LEU A 391 10.94 16.46 2.83
C LEU A 391 12.01 15.76 3.68
N ALA A 392 11.65 14.61 4.25
CA ALA A 392 12.52 13.69 4.98
C ALA A 392 13.36 14.35 6.09
N PRO A 393 12.72 14.95 7.10
CA PRO A 393 13.44 15.51 8.23
C PRO A 393 14.11 14.41 9.05
N GLN A 394 15.34 14.66 9.52
CA GLN A 394 16.15 13.76 10.33
C GLN A 394 16.77 14.50 11.50
N TRP A 395 16.84 13.85 12.65
CA TRP A 395 17.53 14.40 13.81
C TRP A 395 19.05 14.34 13.71
N SER A 396 19.72 15.33 14.30
CA SER A 396 21.13 15.20 14.63
C SER A 396 21.36 14.10 15.69
N PRO A 397 22.55 13.49 15.73
CA PRO A 397 22.89 12.49 16.76
C PRO A 397 22.79 13.00 18.20
N THR A 398 22.90 14.32 18.39
CA THR A 398 22.75 15.00 19.69
C THR A 398 21.30 15.36 20.02
N GLY A 399 20.38 15.27 19.04
CA GLY A 399 18.96 15.59 19.22
C GLY A 399 18.69 17.09 19.39
N ASP A 400 19.62 17.98 19.01
CA ASP A 400 19.50 19.42 19.11
C ASP A 400 19.14 20.11 17.78
N ARG A 401 19.37 19.44 16.65
CA ARG A 401 19.14 19.94 15.30
C ARG A 401 18.36 18.96 14.45
N ILE A 402 17.73 19.49 13.40
CA ILE A 402 17.00 18.74 12.38
C ILE A 402 17.53 19.15 11.01
N VAL A 403 17.88 18.17 10.17
CA VAL A 403 18.26 18.34 8.77
C VAL A 403 17.15 17.82 7.86
N PHE A 404 16.87 18.48 6.75
CA PHE A 404 15.79 18.11 5.83
C PHE A 404 16.04 18.65 4.41
N GLY A 405 15.32 18.10 3.45
CA GLY A 405 15.22 18.66 2.11
C GLY A 405 14.15 19.75 2.05
N ILE A 406 14.41 20.85 1.31
CA ILE A 406 13.45 21.92 1.09
C ILE A 406 13.43 22.31 -0.38
N GLY A 407 12.24 22.41 -0.99
CA GLY A 407 12.11 22.77 -2.40
C GLY A 407 10.72 22.53 -2.95
N VAL A 408 10.60 22.64 -4.27
CA VAL A 408 9.36 22.34 -4.98
C VAL A 408 9.33 20.84 -5.27
N PHE A 409 8.81 20.06 -4.34
CA PHE A 409 8.56 18.63 -4.50
C PHE A 409 7.12 18.42 -4.99
N ASN A 410 6.72 19.07 -6.09
CA ASN A 410 5.35 19.03 -6.62
C ASN A 410 4.82 17.61 -6.77
N ALA A 411 5.70 16.73 -7.16
CA ALA A 411 5.41 15.35 -7.39
C ALA A 411 5.02 14.56 -6.13
N PHE A 412 5.58 14.86 -4.97
CA PHE A 412 5.33 14.14 -3.74
C PHE A 412 3.95 14.45 -3.14
N PHE A 413 3.50 15.70 -3.24
CA PHE A 413 2.29 16.17 -2.57
C PHE A 413 1.06 16.22 -3.48
N ASN A 414 1.23 16.21 -4.79
CA ASN A 414 0.12 16.09 -5.76
C ASN A 414 -0.45 14.67 -5.88
N GLY A 415 -0.14 13.82 -4.94
CA GLY A 415 -0.73 12.48 -4.80
C GLY A 415 -0.23 11.44 -5.80
N PHE A 416 0.46 11.83 -6.87
CA PHE A 416 0.79 10.89 -7.95
C PHE A 416 2.08 11.17 -8.72
N ASN A 417 2.68 12.34 -8.57
CA ASN A 417 3.89 12.65 -9.30
C ASN A 417 5.13 12.47 -8.41
N GLY A 418 5.33 11.30 -7.98
CA GLY A 418 6.21 10.65 -7.14
C GLY A 418 7.61 11.12 -6.90
N LEU A 419 8.15 10.54 -5.94
CA LEU A 419 9.54 10.53 -5.50
C LEU A 419 10.59 10.30 -6.62
N PHE A 420 10.15 9.97 -7.82
CA PHE A 420 10.98 9.64 -8.98
C PHE A 420 10.68 10.62 -10.10
N LEU A 421 11.38 11.72 -10.08
CA LEU A 421 11.39 12.62 -11.23
C LEU A 421 11.96 11.84 -12.43
N ARG A 422 11.22 11.77 -13.51
CA ARG A 422 11.77 11.36 -14.79
C ARG A 422 12.95 12.29 -15.13
N PRO A 423 13.92 11.84 -15.91
CA PRO A 423 14.99 12.72 -16.39
C PRO A 423 14.48 14.06 -16.95
N GLU A 424 13.33 14.03 -17.64
CA GLU A 424 12.66 15.21 -18.20
C GLU A 424 12.01 16.14 -17.15
N ASP A 425 11.60 15.61 -15.98
CA ASP A 425 10.98 16.39 -14.90
C ASP A 425 12.01 17.05 -13.98
N ARG A 426 13.30 16.85 -14.21
CA ARG A 426 14.43 17.37 -13.42
C ARG A 426 14.61 18.89 -13.50
N ALA A 427 13.94 19.54 -14.46
CA ALA A 427 14.18 20.95 -14.79
C ALA A 427 13.47 21.95 -13.87
N GLU A 428 12.54 21.55 -13.02
CA GLU A 428 11.77 22.48 -12.20
C GLU A 428 12.26 22.53 -10.74
N GLY A 429 13.05 23.55 -10.44
CA GLY A 429 13.35 24.03 -9.09
C GLY A 429 14.16 23.07 -8.22
N GLY A 430 15.48 23.28 -8.16
CA GLY A 430 16.37 22.50 -7.32
C GLY A 430 15.93 22.47 -5.88
N ALA A 431 15.69 21.28 -5.31
CA ALA A 431 15.58 21.13 -3.88
C ALA A 431 16.94 21.28 -3.23
N GLN A 432 16.99 21.90 -2.05
CA GLN A 432 18.22 22.09 -1.29
C GLN A 432 18.09 21.44 0.09
N LEU A 433 19.21 21.27 0.78
CA LEU A 433 19.22 20.85 2.17
C LEU A 433 19.20 22.04 3.10
N ALA A 434 18.49 21.93 4.19
CA ALA A 434 18.44 22.92 5.26
C ALA A 434 18.61 22.26 6.64
N ILE A 435 19.06 23.06 7.59
CA ILE A 435 19.18 22.69 9.00
C ILE A 435 18.46 23.76 9.84
N LEU A 436 17.84 23.31 10.93
CA LEU A 436 17.30 24.17 11.98
C LEU A 436 17.53 23.55 13.37
N ASN A 437 17.37 24.33 14.41
CA ASN A 437 17.35 23.86 15.78
C ASN A 437 16.03 23.13 16.07
N LYS A 438 15.99 22.28 17.09
CA LYS A 438 14.80 21.50 17.49
C LYS A 438 13.59 22.38 17.88
N ASP A 439 13.80 23.64 18.21
CA ASP A 439 12.77 24.63 18.53
C ASP A 439 12.30 25.43 17.30
N GLY A 440 12.75 25.07 16.10
CA GLY A 440 12.43 25.77 14.86
C GLY A 440 13.28 27.00 14.54
N SER A 441 14.14 27.42 15.45
CA SER A 441 15.04 28.57 15.24
C SER A 441 16.27 28.17 14.39
N GLY A 442 17.08 29.19 14.00
CA GLY A 442 18.38 28.94 13.39
C GLY A 442 18.32 28.32 11.98
N PHE A 443 17.22 28.48 11.24
CA PHE A 443 17.10 28.00 9.88
C PHE A 443 18.23 28.51 8.99
N ARG A 444 18.88 27.59 8.26
CA ARG A 444 19.82 27.91 7.20
C ARG A 444 19.85 26.82 6.13
N GLU A 445 19.94 27.20 4.90
CA GLU A 445 20.26 26.28 3.80
C GLU A 445 21.74 25.94 3.82
N VAL A 446 22.05 24.66 3.56
CA VAL A 446 23.43 24.14 3.60
C VAL A 446 23.92 23.71 2.22
N THR A 447 23.04 23.59 1.24
CA THR A 447 23.39 23.39 -0.16
C THR A 447 22.76 24.46 -1.04
N THR A 448 23.36 24.71 -2.19
CA THR A 448 22.89 25.65 -3.21
C THR A 448 23.19 25.11 -4.60
N GLY A 449 22.67 25.76 -5.63
CA GLY A 449 23.00 25.42 -7.02
C GLY A 449 21.88 24.70 -7.76
N PRO A 450 22.18 24.17 -8.97
CA PRO A 450 21.16 23.67 -9.89
C PRO A 450 20.70 22.24 -9.62
N ASN A 451 21.37 21.52 -8.70
CA ASN A 451 21.02 20.14 -8.40
C ASN A 451 19.79 20.04 -7.48
N ASN A 452 19.07 18.95 -7.60
CA ASN A 452 18.06 18.53 -6.66
C ASN A 452 18.72 17.69 -5.56
N ASN A 453 18.87 18.29 -4.37
CA ASN A 453 19.49 17.71 -3.19
C ASN A 453 18.41 17.35 -2.17
N ALA A 454 18.31 16.07 -1.78
CA ALA A 454 17.23 15.61 -0.90
C ALA A 454 17.65 14.40 -0.05
N PHE A 455 16.76 13.99 0.87
CA PHE A 455 16.92 12.83 1.75
C PHE A 455 18.23 12.84 2.53
N PRO A 456 18.47 13.88 3.33
CA PRO A 456 19.70 13.95 4.12
C PRO A 456 19.69 12.96 5.29
N SER A 457 20.87 12.43 5.63
CA SER A 457 21.10 11.68 6.85
C SER A 457 22.42 12.15 7.48
N MET A 458 22.38 12.52 8.77
CA MET A 458 23.55 13.01 9.48
C MET A 458 24.38 11.83 10.01
N ALA A 459 25.68 11.91 9.86
CA ALA A 459 26.61 10.92 10.43
C ALA A 459 26.59 10.97 11.97
N PRO A 460 26.90 9.83 12.66
CA PRO A 460 26.94 9.80 14.12
C PRO A 460 27.93 10.80 14.75
N ASP A 461 28.92 11.26 14.01
CA ASP A 461 29.85 12.31 14.45
C ASP A 461 29.24 13.73 14.48
N GLY A 462 28.03 13.91 13.91
CA GLY A 462 27.34 15.20 13.83
C GLY A 462 27.97 16.22 12.90
N LYS A 463 29.01 15.85 12.13
CA LYS A 463 29.82 16.74 11.30
C LYS A 463 29.60 16.56 9.81
N ARG A 464 29.05 15.41 9.39
CA ARG A 464 28.85 15.06 7.99
C ARG A 464 27.40 14.75 7.71
N ILE A 465 26.94 15.08 6.48
CA ILE A 465 25.62 14.71 5.96
C ILE A 465 25.83 13.91 4.67
N VAL A 466 25.22 12.75 4.57
CA VAL A 466 25.03 12.05 3.29
C VAL A 466 23.66 12.44 2.73
N TYR A 467 23.55 12.62 1.43
CA TYR A 467 22.31 12.99 0.76
C TYR A 467 22.29 12.54 -0.71
N ARG A 468 21.10 12.46 -1.27
CA ARG A 468 20.91 12.25 -2.70
C ARG A 468 21.09 13.55 -3.46
N THR A 469 21.74 13.48 -4.61
CA THR A 469 21.82 14.56 -5.60
C THR A 469 21.41 14.07 -6.97
N PHE A 470 20.58 14.85 -7.69
CA PHE A 470 20.25 14.65 -9.09
C PHE A 470 20.40 15.97 -9.83
N GLY A 471 21.00 15.94 -11.01
CA GLY A 471 21.13 17.15 -11.82
C GLY A 471 22.41 17.23 -12.67
N PRO A 472 22.69 18.42 -13.21
CA PRO A 472 23.76 18.60 -14.18
C PRO A 472 25.17 18.26 -13.68
N GLU A 473 25.38 18.28 -12.37
CA GLU A 473 26.67 17.93 -11.76
C GLU A 473 26.81 16.42 -11.46
N GLY A 474 25.87 15.61 -11.91
CA GLY A 474 25.86 14.15 -11.79
C GLY A 474 24.93 13.63 -10.72
N ASP A 475 24.33 12.47 -11.03
CA ASP A 475 23.39 11.76 -10.15
C ASP A 475 24.14 10.83 -9.20
N GLY A 476 23.63 10.69 -7.98
CA GLY A 476 24.16 9.76 -6.98
C GLY A 476 24.03 10.26 -5.55
N LEU A 477 24.92 9.78 -4.69
CA LEU A 477 25.03 10.23 -3.30
C LEU A 477 26.26 11.12 -3.12
N ARG A 478 26.10 12.13 -2.27
CA ARG A 478 27.20 13.00 -1.85
C ARG A 478 27.33 13.03 -0.33
N ILE A 479 28.55 13.25 0.13
CA ILE A 479 28.83 13.58 1.54
C ILE A 479 29.32 15.01 1.62
N MET A 480 28.66 15.78 2.51
CA MET A 480 29.04 17.13 2.86
C MET A 480 29.64 17.17 4.27
N ASN A 481 30.78 17.81 4.42
CA ASN A 481 31.34 18.15 5.72
C ASN A 481 30.84 19.54 6.14
N LEU A 482 30.16 19.62 7.27
CA LEU A 482 29.53 20.87 7.77
C LEU A 482 30.53 21.86 8.37
N GLU A 483 31.72 21.40 8.78
CA GLU A 483 32.75 22.28 9.37
C GLU A 483 33.57 22.96 8.26
N THR A 484 33.91 22.23 7.21
CA THR A 484 34.73 22.75 6.11
C THR A 484 33.90 23.21 4.92
N ASN A 485 32.61 22.93 4.91
CA ASN A 485 31.67 23.19 3.81
C ASN A 485 32.11 22.51 2.48
N THR A 486 32.83 21.40 2.57
CA THR A 486 33.28 20.64 1.40
C THR A 486 32.34 19.50 1.09
N THR A 487 32.14 19.24 -0.20
CA THR A 487 31.27 18.16 -0.67
C THR A 487 32.04 17.22 -1.60
N THR A 488 31.86 15.91 -1.41
CA THR A 488 32.45 14.87 -2.24
C THR A 488 31.37 13.93 -2.77
N MET A 489 31.54 13.45 -4.02
CA MET A 489 30.68 12.42 -4.59
C MET A 489 31.03 11.08 -3.92
N LEU A 490 30.03 10.42 -3.32
CA LEU A 490 30.19 9.12 -2.69
C LEU A 490 29.92 7.97 -3.68
N THR A 491 28.79 8.07 -4.39
CA THR A 491 28.40 7.08 -5.42
C THR A 491 27.92 7.77 -6.68
N ARG A 492 27.90 7.02 -7.79
CA ARG A 492 27.29 7.48 -9.05
C ARG A 492 26.21 6.49 -9.45
N GLY A 493 25.05 7.00 -9.86
CA GLY A 493 23.90 6.19 -10.26
C GLY A 493 22.59 6.75 -9.75
N TYR A 494 21.50 6.05 -10.04
CA TYR A 494 20.18 6.44 -9.56
C TYR A 494 19.97 5.95 -8.12
N ASP A 495 20.67 6.60 -7.20
CA ASP A 495 20.74 6.25 -5.78
C ASP A 495 19.82 7.17 -4.94
N ASN A 496 19.10 6.60 -3.97
CA ASN A 496 18.11 7.31 -3.20
C ASN A 496 18.07 6.87 -1.73
N PHE A 497 17.44 7.66 -0.86
CA PHE A 497 17.22 7.37 0.57
C PHE A 497 18.49 6.94 1.33
N PRO A 498 19.60 7.68 1.26
CA PRO A 498 20.80 7.29 2.00
C PRO A 498 20.60 7.44 3.50
N LEU A 499 21.09 6.47 4.28
CA LEU A 499 21.08 6.49 5.74
C LEU A 499 22.41 6.03 6.31
N TRP A 500 23.00 6.84 7.19
CA TRP A 500 24.15 6.44 7.97
C TRP A 500 23.78 5.30 8.93
N SER A 501 24.65 4.29 9.05
CA SER A 501 24.55 3.31 10.14
C SER A 501 24.77 4.01 11.49
N PRO A 502 24.13 3.54 12.57
CA PRO A 502 24.38 4.07 13.91
C PRO A 502 25.85 3.96 14.35
N ARG A 503 26.61 3.04 13.75
CA ARG A 503 28.05 2.85 14.00
C ARG A 503 28.95 3.77 13.18
N GLY A 504 28.42 4.43 12.14
CA GLY A 504 29.16 5.32 11.27
C GLY A 504 30.09 4.64 10.25
N ASP A 505 30.05 3.33 10.18
CA ASP A 505 30.92 2.50 9.33
C ASP A 505 30.35 2.22 7.93
N LEU A 506 29.01 2.32 7.79
CA LEU A 506 28.30 2.06 6.54
C LEU A 506 27.27 3.17 6.25
N ILE A 507 26.96 3.34 4.98
CA ILE A 507 25.82 4.10 4.46
C ILE A 507 24.98 3.12 3.66
N MET A 508 23.69 3.03 4.01
CA MET A 508 22.70 2.22 3.30
C MET A 508 21.90 3.11 2.36
N PHE A 509 21.53 2.60 1.20
CA PHE A 509 20.77 3.36 0.19
C PHE A 509 19.99 2.41 -0.73
N SER A 510 18.98 2.94 -1.40
CA SER A 510 18.28 2.24 -2.48
C SER A 510 18.86 2.67 -3.83
N ARG A 511 19.10 1.71 -4.71
CA ARG A 511 19.57 1.93 -6.09
C ARG A 511 18.61 1.32 -7.09
N LEU A 512 18.24 2.08 -8.12
CA LEU A 512 17.52 1.55 -9.25
C LEU A 512 18.50 0.74 -10.12
N GLU A 513 18.29 -0.56 -10.20
CA GLU A 513 19.09 -1.47 -11.00
C GLU A 513 18.20 -2.42 -11.80
N ARG A 514 18.32 -2.43 -13.13
CA ARG A 514 17.52 -3.27 -14.05
C ARG A 514 16.01 -3.09 -13.93
N GLY A 515 15.58 -1.91 -13.50
CA GLY A 515 14.18 -1.56 -13.36
C GLY A 515 13.59 -1.75 -11.96
N ASP A 516 14.27 -2.43 -11.02
CA ASP A 516 13.85 -2.58 -9.62
C ASP A 516 14.75 -1.76 -8.69
N TYR A 517 14.17 -1.25 -7.60
CA TYR A 517 14.94 -0.69 -6.49
C TYR A 517 15.43 -1.81 -5.58
N GLU A 518 16.71 -1.75 -5.26
CA GLU A 518 17.37 -2.68 -4.36
C GLU A 518 18.14 -1.95 -3.27
N ILE A 519 18.31 -2.57 -2.12
CA ILE A 519 19.05 -2.00 -1.00
C ILE A 519 20.52 -2.35 -1.10
N PHE A 520 21.35 -1.34 -0.97
CA PHE A 520 22.81 -1.42 -1.01
C PHE A 520 23.42 -0.81 0.25
N THR A 521 24.67 -1.17 0.52
CA THR A 521 25.55 -0.48 1.47
C THR A 521 26.83 -0.05 0.80
N VAL A 522 27.46 1.00 1.32
CA VAL A 522 28.77 1.52 0.93
C VAL A 522 29.49 2.06 2.15
N LYS A 523 30.81 1.98 2.19
CA LYS A 523 31.60 2.66 3.22
C LYS A 523 31.62 4.18 2.99
N PRO A 524 31.87 4.99 4.04
CA PRO A 524 31.93 6.45 3.91
C PRO A 524 33.03 6.98 2.96
N ASP A 525 34.02 6.16 2.64
CA ASP A 525 35.08 6.47 1.67
C ASP A 525 34.71 6.11 0.20
N GLY A 526 33.48 5.61 -0.03
CA GLY A 526 32.99 5.20 -1.34
C GLY A 526 33.38 3.77 -1.75
N THR A 527 34.13 3.06 -0.93
CA THR A 527 34.53 1.68 -1.21
C THR A 527 33.52 0.66 -0.69
N GLY A 528 33.64 -0.60 -1.11
CA GLY A 528 32.87 -1.70 -0.56
C GLY A 528 31.38 -1.63 -0.86
N VAL A 529 30.97 -1.12 -2.01
CA VAL A 529 29.55 -1.16 -2.45
C VAL A 529 29.07 -2.60 -2.50
N LYS A 530 28.02 -2.91 -1.73
CA LYS A 530 27.45 -4.25 -1.59
C LYS A 530 25.95 -4.21 -1.74
N ARG A 531 25.38 -5.02 -2.64
CA ARG A 531 23.93 -5.24 -2.77
C ARG A 531 23.45 -6.20 -1.69
N LEU A 532 22.42 -5.82 -0.96
CA LEU A 532 21.83 -6.61 0.14
C LEU A 532 20.61 -7.40 -0.32
N THR A 533 19.76 -6.83 -1.17
CA THR A 533 18.51 -7.45 -1.64
C THR A 533 18.59 -7.83 -3.12
N ARG A 534 17.82 -8.85 -3.52
CA ARG A 534 17.76 -9.39 -4.89
C ARG A 534 16.39 -9.99 -5.19
N ALA A 535 15.39 -9.62 -4.43
CA ALA A 535 14.05 -10.10 -4.68
C ALA A 535 13.47 -9.45 -5.94
N ARG A 536 12.46 -10.06 -6.52
CA ARG A 536 11.66 -9.43 -7.56
C ARG A 536 10.88 -8.27 -6.94
N GLY A 537 10.73 -7.17 -7.67
CA GLY A 537 10.05 -5.95 -7.20
C GLY A 537 10.98 -4.97 -6.48
N ASN A 538 10.40 -3.90 -5.95
CA ASN A 538 11.13 -2.84 -5.29
C ASN A 538 11.43 -3.17 -3.83
N ASP A 539 12.66 -2.96 -3.40
CA ASP A 539 13.08 -2.91 -1.99
C ASP A 539 13.63 -1.53 -1.69
N ALA A 540 12.94 -0.75 -0.84
CA ALA A 540 13.29 0.64 -0.59
C ALA A 540 12.84 1.13 0.80
N HIS A 541 13.03 2.43 1.07
CA HIS A 541 12.62 3.10 2.29
C HIS A 541 13.16 2.43 3.57
N GLN A 542 14.42 2.08 3.53
CA GLN A 542 15.10 1.36 4.61
C GLN A 542 15.32 2.22 5.86
N GLY A 543 15.31 1.57 7.04
CA GLY A 543 15.61 2.15 8.34
C GLY A 543 16.50 1.24 9.18
N TRP A 544 17.58 1.77 9.78
CA TRP A 544 18.45 1.02 10.69
C TRP A 544 17.79 0.80 12.04
N SER A 545 17.96 -0.38 12.63
CA SER A 545 17.73 -0.55 14.06
C SER A 545 18.75 0.27 14.86
N PRO A 546 18.42 0.71 16.09
CA PRO A 546 19.31 1.56 16.89
C PRO A 546 20.68 0.94 17.21
N ASP A 547 20.77 -0.39 17.25
CA ASP A 547 22.02 -1.15 17.44
C ASP A 547 22.79 -1.38 16.14
N GLY A 548 22.18 -1.08 14.98
CA GLY A 548 22.75 -1.32 13.65
C GLY A 548 22.81 -2.80 13.24
N GLU A 549 22.09 -3.69 13.91
CA GLU A 549 22.07 -5.14 13.60
C GLU A 549 20.98 -5.51 12.59
N TYR A 550 19.90 -4.73 12.51
CA TYR A 550 18.75 -4.99 11.64
C TYR A 550 18.41 -3.78 10.79
N VAL A 551 17.69 -4.07 9.72
CA VAL A 551 17.16 -3.09 8.77
C VAL A 551 15.68 -3.40 8.57
N VAL A 552 14.81 -2.42 8.76
CA VAL A 552 13.41 -2.47 8.32
C VAL A 552 13.30 -1.78 6.97
N PHE A 553 12.47 -2.30 6.07
CA PHE A 553 12.31 -1.73 4.73
C PHE A 553 10.95 -2.09 4.15
N ALA A 554 10.53 -1.35 3.12
CA ALA A 554 9.34 -1.65 2.34
C ALA A 554 9.69 -2.46 1.09
N SER A 555 8.82 -3.42 0.70
CA SER A 555 9.07 -4.33 -0.42
C SER A 555 7.79 -4.71 -1.16
N THR A 556 7.85 -4.76 -2.49
CA THR A 556 6.78 -5.29 -3.35
C THR A 556 7.00 -6.75 -3.76
N ARG A 557 7.95 -7.44 -3.15
CA ARG A 557 8.34 -8.82 -3.51
C ARG A 557 7.20 -9.84 -3.46
N MET A 558 6.15 -9.55 -2.69
CA MET A 558 4.96 -10.40 -2.56
C MET A 558 3.97 -10.22 -3.73
N GLY A 559 4.24 -9.31 -4.66
CA GLY A 559 3.32 -9.01 -5.75
C GLY A 559 2.12 -8.16 -5.31
N TYR A 560 1.20 -7.98 -6.24
CA TYR A 560 -0.04 -7.27 -5.96
C TYR A 560 -1.07 -8.20 -5.32
N LYS A 561 -2.02 -7.59 -4.59
CA LYS A 561 -3.13 -8.30 -3.94
C LYS A 561 -4.49 -7.92 -4.51
N ASP A 562 -4.50 -6.98 -5.45
CA ASP A 562 -5.69 -6.54 -6.17
C ASP A 562 -5.31 -5.98 -7.55
N GLU A 563 -6.31 -5.75 -8.38
CA GLU A 563 -6.21 -5.27 -9.76
C GLU A 563 -5.58 -3.87 -9.92
N MET A 564 -5.35 -3.13 -8.86
CA MET A 564 -4.64 -1.85 -8.85
C MET A 564 -5.21 -0.76 -9.78
N THR A 565 -6.51 -0.79 -10.03
CA THR A 565 -7.20 0.24 -10.83
C THR A 565 -7.52 1.51 -10.07
N TYR A 566 -7.45 1.44 -8.75
CA TYR A 566 -7.67 2.60 -7.90
C TYR A 566 -6.39 3.42 -7.74
N THR A 567 -6.50 4.73 -7.92
CA THR A 567 -5.37 5.66 -7.88
C THR A 567 -4.67 5.74 -6.53
N ASP A 568 -5.38 5.41 -5.45
CA ASP A 568 -4.88 5.58 -4.09
C ASP A 568 -4.33 4.29 -3.47
N ALA A 569 -4.45 3.17 -4.18
CA ALA A 569 -3.98 1.86 -3.72
C ALA A 569 -2.82 1.25 -4.54
N PRO A 570 -2.01 2.02 -5.32
CA PRO A 570 -0.80 1.42 -5.87
C PRO A 570 0.11 1.02 -4.71
N GLN A 571 0.70 -0.16 -4.78
CA GLN A 571 1.67 -0.67 -3.81
C GLN A 571 3.10 -0.62 -4.38
N PRO A 572 3.64 0.54 -4.82
CA PRO A 572 4.98 0.59 -5.40
C PRO A 572 6.07 0.21 -4.40
N TYR A 573 5.75 0.23 -3.10
CA TYR A 573 6.65 -0.18 -2.02
C TYR A 573 6.11 -1.33 -1.16
N GLY A 574 4.84 -1.69 -1.30
CA GLY A 574 4.25 -2.90 -0.73
C GLY A 574 4.28 -2.99 0.79
N GLU A 575 4.81 -4.11 1.27
CA GLU A 575 4.78 -4.53 2.66
C GLU A 575 6.07 -4.18 3.40
N LEU A 576 6.02 -4.13 4.73
CA LEU A 576 7.19 -3.99 5.58
C LEU A 576 7.87 -5.34 5.82
N PHE A 577 9.18 -5.31 5.72
CA PHE A 577 10.08 -6.43 6.01
C PHE A 577 11.18 -6.00 6.96
N VAL A 578 11.77 -6.97 7.65
CA VAL A 578 12.99 -6.81 8.43
C VAL A 578 14.05 -7.79 7.93
N MET A 579 15.30 -7.39 7.94
CA MET A 579 16.44 -8.26 7.64
C MET A 579 17.62 -7.92 8.56
N ARG A 580 18.61 -8.81 8.64
CA ARG A 580 19.91 -8.42 9.19
C ARG A 580 20.62 -7.42 8.28
N TYR A 581 21.51 -6.62 8.87
CA TYR A 581 22.29 -5.60 8.14
C TYR A 581 23.14 -6.15 6.99
N ASP A 582 23.44 -7.46 6.99
CA ASP A 582 24.18 -8.15 5.94
C ASP A 582 23.33 -8.68 4.78
N GLY A 583 21.99 -8.48 4.84
CA GLY A 583 21.00 -8.92 3.85
C GLY A 583 20.43 -10.31 4.12
N THR A 584 20.74 -10.92 5.26
CA THR A 584 20.22 -12.25 5.65
C THR A 584 19.01 -12.14 6.58
N ARG A 585 18.32 -13.26 6.82
CA ARG A 585 17.16 -13.37 7.72
C ARG A 585 16.04 -12.39 7.40
N VAL A 586 15.60 -12.40 6.16
CA VAL A 586 14.47 -11.56 5.71
C VAL A 586 13.17 -12.13 6.24
N GLU A 587 12.40 -11.32 6.98
CA GLU A 587 11.10 -11.67 7.55
C GLU A 587 10.06 -10.60 7.18
N GLN A 588 8.84 -11.00 6.82
CA GLN A 588 7.72 -10.12 6.53
C GLN A 588 7.03 -9.69 7.82
N LEU A 589 6.70 -8.40 7.95
CA LEU A 589 6.03 -7.83 9.12
C LEU A 589 4.57 -7.49 8.89
N THR A 590 4.20 -7.02 7.70
CA THR A 590 2.82 -6.67 7.33
C THR A 590 2.33 -7.51 6.16
N ASP A 591 1.01 -7.64 6.01
CA ASP A 591 0.37 -8.36 4.93
C ASP A 591 -1.01 -7.76 4.66
N ASN A 592 -1.08 -6.85 3.69
CA ASN A 592 -2.30 -6.12 3.32
C ASN A 592 -2.20 -5.58 1.89
N GLN A 593 -3.27 -4.94 1.39
CA GLN A 593 -3.28 -4.38 0.02
C GLN A 593 -2.77 -2.93 -0.07
N TRP A 594 -2.37 -2.33 1.06
CA TRP A 594 -2.02 -0.92 1.13
C TRP A 594 -0.52 -0.70 0.94
N GLU A 595 -0.15 0.51 0.51
CA GLU A 595 1.25 0.89 0.41
C GLU A 595 1.76 1.32 1.78
N GLU A 596 2.62 0.52 2.35
CA GLU A 596 3.35 0.78 3.57
C GLU A 596 4.74 1.33 3.23
N GLY A 597 5.21 2.33 3.92
CA GLY A 597 6.49 2.93 3.56
C GLY A 597 7.17 3.69 4.68
N THR A 598 8.38 4.12 4.39
CA THR A 598 9.20 4.99 5.24
C THR A 598 9.26 4.56 6.71
N PRO A 599 9.57 3.27 7.01
CA PRO A 599 9.62 2.81 8.39
C PRO A 599 10.83 3.38 9.14
N ALA A 600 10.65 3.59 10.45
CA ALA A 600 11.71 4.01 11.35
C ALA A 600 11.63 3.26 12.69
N TRP A 601 12.78 2.84 13.21
CA TRP A 601 12.87 2.21 14.52
C TRP A 601 12.79 3.24 15.65
N GLN A 602 12.05 2.92 16.69
CA GLN A 602 12.07 3.69 17.93
C GLN A 602 13.24 3.24 18.79
N PRO A 603 14.20 4.12 19.12
CA PRO A 603 15.24 3.81 20.09
C PRO A 603 14.64 3.45 21.45
N SER A 604 15.16 2.39 22.09
CA SER A 604 14.80 2.07 23.46
C SER A 604 15.29 3.20 24.38
N ARG A 605 14.47 3.63 25.32
CA ARG A 605 14.92 4.54 26.37
C ARG A 605 16.04 3.83 27.13
N ARG A 606 17.23 4.42 27.13
CA ARG A 606 18.35 3.97 27.96
C ARG A 606 18.11 4.35 29.41
#